data_ef1736e6bc399e23839a07ce11e46e46
#
_entry.id   ef1736e6bc399e23839a07ce11e46e46
#
_cell.length_a   1.000
_cell.length_b   1.000
_cell.length_c   1.000
_cell.angle_alpha   90.00
_cell.angle_beta   90.00
_cell.angle_gamma   90.00
#
_symmetry.space_group_name_H-M   'P 1'
#
loop_
_entity.id
_entity.type
_entity.pdbx_description
1 polymer ?
#
loop_
_entity_poly.entity_id
_entity_poly.type
_entity_poly.pdbx_seq_one_letter_code
_entity_poly.pdbx_strand_id
1 'polypeptide(L)'
;MCSSNKLEHPSYFIDSCKTKNMVNLSFFNSRTYIGPYKDKRVSSYDSPKNWPFFVIENGEAYIHDGKNWGQNFNLKMFGITTDYMVSGYPILIEDSKKTKIYKSFFSRRKCPRTAIGIHPNGSVIIYVTTGATIRDLQEYFISIGCTDAINFDGGSSTFLYLNGKKVFSSNHGKSYPNVLYWE
;
A
#
# COMPACT_ATOMS: atom_id res chain seq x y z
N MET A 1 1.46 -3.44 -10.11
CA MET A 1 2.30 -2.38 -9.50
C MET A 1 3.40 -1.97 -10.46
N CYS A 2 3.90 -0.76 -10.35
CA CYS A 2 5.01 -0.24 -11.13
C CYS A 2 6.00 0.44 -10.20
N SER A 3 7.29 0.18 -10.39
CA SER A 3 8.36 0.68 -9.53
C SER A 3 9.53 1.25 -10.32
N SER A 4 10.36 1.99 -9.63
CA SER A 4 11.65 2.49 -10.11
C SER A 4 12.74 2.23 -9.08
N ASN A 5 13.98 2.10 -9.52
CA ASN A 5 15.17 1.97 -8.65
C ASN A 5 15.51 3.30 -7.93
N LYS A 6 14.85 4.38 -8.27
CA LYS A 6 14.99 5.70 -7.64
C LYS A 6 13.60 6.33 -7.47
N LEU A 7 13.55 7.45 -6.75
CA LEU A 7 12.30 8.20 -6.61
C LEU A 7 11.98 8.93 -7.92
N GLU A 8 10.79 8.71 -8.46
CA GLU A 8 10.33 9.31 -9.70
C GLU A 8 9.04 10.11 -9.51
N HIS A 9 8.88 11.16 -10.29
CA HIS A 9 7.62 11.92 -10.34
C HIS A 9 6.48 11.05 -10.91
N PRO A 10 5.21 11.27 -10.51
CA PRO A 10 4.07 10.49 -11.03
C PRO A 10 4.00 10.38 -12.56
N SER A 11 4.42 11.42 -13.31
CA SER A 11 4.46 11.37 -14.78
C SER A 11 5.32 10.25 -15.34
N TYR A 12 6.43 9.93 -14.68
CA TYR A 12 7.26 8.80 -15.07
C TYR A 12 6.49 7.47 -15.10
N PHE A 13 5.64 7.25 -14.10
CA PHE A 13 4.86 6.01 -14.00
C PHE A 13 3.72 5.97 -15.04
N ILE A 14 3.15 7.13 -15.40
CA ILE A 14 2.17 7.22 -16.50
C ILE A 14 2.80 6.69 -17.79
N ASP A 15 3.99 7.17 -18.12
CA ASP A 15 4.68 6.85 -19.36
C ASP A 15 5.25 5.41 -19.34
N SER A 16 5.94 5.05 -18.26
CA SER A 16 6.65 3.76 -18.16
C SER A 16 5.71 2.56 -17.96
N CYS A 17 4.57 2.75 -17.30
CA CYS A 17 3.59 1.70 -17.02
C CYS A 17 2.38 1.77 -17.96
N LYS A 18 2.33 2.77 -18.86
CA LYS A 18 1.25 3.01 -19.83
C LYS A 18 -0.14 3.02 -19.16
N THR A 19 -0.20 3.60 -17.97
CA THR A 19 -1.43 3.64 -17.16
C THR A 19 -2.03 5.02 -17.10
N LYS A 20 -3.35 5.05 -16.91
CA LYS A 20 -4.11 6.28 -16.68
C LYS A 20 -4.66 6.38 -15.25
N ASN A 21 -4.60 5.26 -14.51
CA ASN A 21 -5.14 5.17 -13.16
C ASN A 21 -4.03 4.72 -12.22
N MET A 22 -3.71 5.50 -11.18
CA MET A 22 -2.67 5.15 -10.23
C MET A 22 -2.79 5.88 -8.90
N VAL A 23 -2.20 5.28 -7.87
CA VAL A 23 -2.12 5.79 -6.51
C VAL A 23 -0.76 5.48 -5.90
N ASN A 24 -0.32 6.30 -4.93
CA ASN A 24 0.88 6.01 -4.15
C ASN A 24 0.70 4.77 -3.27
N LEU A 25 1.79 4.10 -2.96
CA LEU A 25 1.79 2.92 -2.07
C LEU A 25 2.81 3.04 -0.94
N SER A 26 4.02 2.56 -1.18
CA SER A 26 5.02 2.28 -0.14
C SER A 26 5.33 3.46 0.75
N PHE A 27 5.54 3.17 2.04
CA PHE A 27 6.37 4.03 2.87
C PHE A 27 7.81 4.01 2.34
N PHE A 28 8.47 5.15 2.37
CA PHE A 28 9.84 5.29 1.88
C PHE A 28 10.60 6.42 2.58
N ASN A 29 11.90 6.35 2.52
CA ASN A 29 12.80 7.44 2.88
C ASN A 29 13.53 7.96 1.62
N SER A 30 14.52 8.82 1.77
CA SER A 30 15.27 9.40 0.65
C SER A 30 16.07 8.38 -0.19
N ARG A 31 16.17 7.13 0.24
CA ARG A 31 17.07 6.14 -0.37
C ARG A 31 16.40 4.81 -0.72
N THR A 32 15.37 4.39 0.02
CA THR A 32 14.80 3.04 -0.10
C THR A 32 13.36 2.96 0.37
N TYR A 33 12.71 1.87 -0.01
CA TYR A 33 11.42 1.43 0.55
C TYR A 33 11.56 1.14 2.04
N ILE A 34 10.49 1.36 2.77
CA ILE A 34 10.37 0.90 4.16
C ILE A 34 9.45 -0.30 4.17
N GLY A 35 9.98 -1.45 4.59
CA GLY A 35 9.28 -2.73 4.59
C GLY A 35 9.47 -3.56 3.33
N PRO A 36 8.96 -4.81 3.33
CA PRO A 36 9.10 -5.72 2.19
C PRO A 36 8.41 -5.15 0.94
N TYR A 37 9.07 -5.32 -0.19
CA TYR A 37 8.59 -4.89 -1.49
C TYR A 37 9.03 -5.87 -2.57
N LYS A 38 8.13 -6.23 -3.47
CA LYS A 38 8.43 -7.00 -4.69
C LYS A 38 7.50 -6.56 -5.83
N ASP A 39 8.06 -6.37 -7.00
CA ASP A 39 7.37 -6.42 -8.27
C ASP A 39 8.17 -7.30 -9.24
N LYS A 40 7.66 -7.47 -10.47
CA LYS A 40 8.34 -8.31 -11.47
C LYS A 40 9.79 -7.90 -11.79
N ARG A 41 10.21 -6.68 -11.45
CA ARG A 41 11.52 -6.09 -11.81
C ARG A 41 12.42 -5.85 -10.62
N VAL A 42 11.84 -5.50 -9.47
CA VAL A 42 12.56 -5.06 -8.28
C VAL A 42 12.07 -5.82 -7.07
N SER A 43 12.98 -6.26 -6.23
CA SER A 43 12.67 -6.79 -4.91
C SER A 43 13.55 -6.13 -3.86
N SER A 44 12.95 -5.71 -2.75
CA SER A 44 13.65 -5.23 -1.57
C SER A 44 13.06 -5.91 -0.36
N TYR A 45 13.92 -6.54 0.42
CA TYR A 45 13.54 -7.25 1.65
C TYR A 45 14.15 -6.62 2.90
N ASP A 46 14.80 -5.46 2.73
CA ASP A 46 15.39 -4.71 3.83
C ASP A 46 14.28 -4.06 4.65
N SER A 47 13.79 -4.80 5.62
CA SER A 47 12.59 -4.45 6.38
C SER A 47 12.85 -4.47 7.86
N PRO A 48 12.28 -3.51 8.60
CA PRO A 48 12.03 -3.73 10.02
C PRO A 48 11.23 -5.03 10.20
N LYS A 49 11.66 -5.89 11.11
CA LYS A 49 11.00 -7.16 11.41
C LYS A 49 9.50 -6.93 11.64
N ASN A 50 8.67 -7.76 11.00
CA ASN A 50 7.22 -7.81 11.23
C ASN A 50 6.39 -6.63 10.66
N TRP A 51 6.74 -6.08 9.52
CA TRP A 51 5.85 -5.18 8.82
C TRP A 51 4.81 -5.95 8.00
N PRO A 52 3.52 -5.61 8.14
CA PRO A 52 2.48 -6.20 7.30
C PRO A 52 2.62 -5.75 5.85
N PHE A 53 2.08 -6.54 4.95
CA PHE A 53 2.14 -6.27 3.53
C PHE A 53 0.91 -6.78 2.77
N PHE A 54 0.58 -6.07 1.72
CA PHE A 54 -0.41 -6.44 0.73
C PHE A 54 0.27 -7.24 -0.38
N VAL A 55 -0.39 -8.29 -0.84
CA VAL A 55 0.12 -9.24 -1.84
C VAL A 55 -0.90 -9.40 -2.95
N ILE A 56 -0.41 -9.52 -4.18
CA ILE A 56 -1.17 -10.10 -5.31
C ILE A 56 -0.40 -11.31 -5.80
N GLU A 57 -1.06 -12.46 -5.83
CA GLU A 57 -0.51 -13.73 -6.26
C GLU A 57 -1.56 -14.50 -7.05
N ASN A 58 -1.23 -14.96 -8.26
CA ASN A 58 -2.15 -15.70 -9.13
C ASN A 58 -3.51 -15.02 -9.36
N GLY A 59 -3.52 -13.68 -9.35
CA GLY A 59 -4.74 -12.87 -9.51
C GLY A 59 -5.56 -12.67 -8.23
N GLU A 60 -5.16 -13.27 -7.12
CA GLU A 60 -5.79 -13.08 -5.82
C GLU A 60 -5.03 -12.05 -4.97
N ALA A 61 -5.76 -11.30 -4.16
CA ALA A 61 -5.21 -10.30 -3.24
C ALA A 61 -5.40 -10.74 -1.79
N TYR A 62 -4.38 -10.55 -0.95
CA TYR A 62 -4.47 -10.77 0.49
C TYR A 62 -3.52 -9.85 1.28
N ILE A 63 -3.73 -9.78 2.59
CA ILE A 63 -2.89 -9.03 3.53
C ILE A 63 -2.24 -10.00 4.50
N HIS A 64 -0.91 -9.89 4.66
CA HIS A 64 -0.14 -10.67 5.61
C HIS A 64 0.32 -9.80 6.77
N ASP A 65 0.25 -10.30 8.00
CA ASP A 65 0.58 -9.54 9.22
C ASP A 65 2.08 -9.33 9.45
N GLY A 66 2.93 -9.96 8.64
CA GLY A 66 4.38 -9.86 8.73
C GLY A 66 5.01 -10.65 9.88
N LYS A 67 4.22 -11.29 10.76
CA LYS A 67 4.76 -12.14 11.83
C LYS A 67 5.49 -13.33 11.24
N ASN A 68 6.63 -13.67 11.84
CA ASN A 68 7.52 -14.74 11.36
C ASN A 68 8.23 -14.47 10.01
N TRP A 69 8.07 -13.27 9.47
CA TRP A 69 8.76 -12.79 8.30
C TRP A 69 10.13 -12.24 8.70
N GLY A 70 11.21 -12.94 8.62
CA GLY A 70 12.46 -12.24 8.81
C GLY A 70 13.62 -12.90 9.51
N GLN A 71 13.61 -14.20 9.77
CA GLN A 71 14.84 -14.84 10.24
C GLN A 71 15.50 -15.75 9.19
N ASN A 72 14.78 -16.23 8.17
CA ASN A 72 15.33 -17.04 7.07
C ASN A 72 14.41 -16.97 5.83
N PHE A 73 14.05 -15.76 5.41
CA PHE A 73 13.07 -15.63 4.34
C PHE A 73 13.71 -15.89 2.97
N ASN A 74 13.50 -17.09 2.49
CA ASN A 74 13.63 -17.42 1.08
C ASN A 74 12.21 -17.59 0.52
N LEU A 75 11.75 -16.64 -0.31
CA LEU A 75 10.44 -16.69 -0.98
C LEU A 75 10.14 -18.06 -1.59
N LYS A 76 11.16 -18.76 -2.07
CA LYS A 76 11.06 -20.10 -2.61
C LYS A 76 10.77 -21.18 -1.54
N MET A 77 11.19 -20.98 -0.28
CA MET A 77 11.00 -21.97 0.78
C MET A 77 9.54 -22.12 1.25
N PHE A 78 8.74 -21.07 1.07
CA PHE A 78 7.32 -21.08 1.45
C PHE A 78 6.37 -21.27 0.26
N GLY A 79 6.90 -21.53 -0.94
CA GLY A 79 6.10 -21.69 -2.15
C GLY A 79 5.44 -20.38 -2.61
N ILE A 80 5.80 -19.25 -2.01
CA ILE A 80 5.22 -17.96 -2.35
C ILE A 80 5.83 -17.45 -3.65
N THR A 81 5.12 -17.65 -4.73
CA THR A 81 5.45 -17.13 -6.08
C THR A 81 4.81 -15.78 -6.33
N THR A 82 4.78 -14.89 -5.33
CA THR A 82 4.09 -13.61 -5.40
C THR A 82 4.51 -12.80 -6.63
N ASP A 83 3.51 -12.35 -7.39
CA ASP A 83 3.74 -11.40 -8.47
C ASP A 83 4.09 -10.02 -7.94
N TYR A 84 3.38 -9.58 -6.89
CA TYR A 84 3.51 -8.25 -6.29
C TYR A 84 3.34 -8.30 -4.78
N MET A 85 4.19 -7.58 -4.07
CA MET A 85 4.13 -7.42 -2.63
C MET A 85 4.53 -6.00 -2.25
N VAL A 86 3.82 -5.39 -1.34
CA VAL A 86 4.13 -4.04 -0.84
C VAL A 86 3.74 -3.90 0.62
N SER A 87 4.67 -3.40 1.44
CA SER A 87 4.43 -3.16 2.85
C SER A 87 3.48 -1.98 3.07
N GLY A 88 2.61 -2.14 4.05
CA GLY A 88 1.74 -1.11 4.58
C GLY A 88 1.71 -1.14 6.11
N TYR A 89 1.22 -0.09 6.76
CA TYR A 89 1.08 -0.04 8.22
C TYR A 89 0.10 1.04 8.66
N PRO A 90 -0.76 0.75 9.62
CA PRO A 90 -1.05 -0.56 10.21
C PRO A 90 -2.03 -1.39 9.36
N ILE A 91 -2.22 -2.66 9.70
CA ILE A 91 -3.44 -3.39 9.33
C ILE A 91 -4.62 -2.69 10.01
N LEU A 92 -5.65 -2.43 9.25
CA LEU A 92 -6.86 -1.75 9.71
C LEU A 92 -7.95 -2.74 10.13
N ILE A 93 -8.19 -3.72 9.25
CA ILE A 93 -9.18 -4.78 9.39
C ILE A 93 -8.47 -6.10 9.16
N GLU A 94 -8.81 -7.11 9.95
CA GLU A 94 -8.35 -8.49 9.86
C GLU A 94 -9.53 -9.40 10.21
N ASP A 95 -9.85 -10.37 9.37
CA ASP A 95 -11.00 -11.28 9.54
C ASP A 95 -12.31 -10.55 9.89
N SER A 96 -12.64 -9.49 9.15
CA SER A 96 -13.83 -8.65 9.35
C SER A 96 -13.88 -7.94 10.71
N LYS A 97 -12.76 -7.80 11.40
CA LYS A 97 -12.66 -7.13 12.71
C LYS A 97 -11.64 -6.02 12.68
N LYS A 98 -11.92 -4.93 13.41
CA LYS A 98 -10.94 -3.85 13.60
C LYS A 98 -9.75 -4.35 14.40
N THR A 99 -8.55 -4.10 13.88
CA THR A 99 -7.32 -4.41 14.60
C THR A 99 -7.09 -3.43 15.76
N LYS A 100 -6.27 -3.85 16.74
CA LYS A 100 -5.88 -2.97 17.84
C LYS A 100 -4.86 -1.93 17.35
N ILE A 101 -5.28 -0.67 17.30
CA ILE A 101 -4.40 0.44 16.94
C ILE A 101 -3.86 1.14 18.20
N TYR A 102 -2.55 1.19 18.32
CA TYR A 102 -1.91 1.93 19.41
C TYR A 102 -2.10 3.45 19.22
N LYS A 103 -2.45 4.13 20.30
CA LYS A 103 -2.60 5.59 20.31
C LYS A 103 -1.23 6.25 20.13
N SER A 104 -1.00 6.82 18.97
CA SER A 104 0.21 7.56 18.62
C SER A 104 -0.16 8.86 17.89
N PHE A 105 0.80 9.75 17.70
CA PHE A 105 0.60 10.92 16.86
C PHE A 105 0.16 10.53 15.45
N PHE A 106 0.80 9.52 14.87
CA PHE A 106 0.46 9.01 13.54
C PHE A 106 -0.99 8.52 13.45
N SER A 107 -1.46 7.72 14.42
CA SER A 107 -2.80 7.14 14.37
C SER A 107 -3.93 8.14 14.62
N ARG A 108 -3.66 9.19 15.39
CA ARG A 108 -4.64 10.23 15.77
C ARG A 108 -4.68 11.42 14.81
N ARG A 109 -3.60 11.65 14.06
CA ARG A 109 -3.51 12.79 13.16
C ARG A 109 -4.48 12.61 12.00
N LYS A 110 -5.36 13.58 11.80
CA LYS A 110 -6.20 13.71 10.62
C LYS A 110 -5.35 14.29 9.48
N CYS A 111 -5.11 13.49 8.44
CA CYS A 111 -4.32 13.90 7.28
C CYS A 111 -4.74 13.07 6.04
N PRO A 112 -4.28 13.44 4.83
CA PRO A 112 -4.50 12.63 3.64
C PRO A 112 -4.01 11.19 3.86
N ARG A 113 -4.77 10.22 3.37
CA ARG A 113 -4.48 8.79 3.53
C ARG A 113 -4.70 8.04 2.23
N THR A 114 -3.92 6.97 2.06
CA THR A 114 -4.10 5.93 1.07
C THR A 114 -4.24 4.61 1.79
N ALA A 115 -5.27 3.83 1.46
CA ALA A 115 -5.50 2.52 2.06
C ALA A 115 -6.13 1.57 1.04
N ILE A 116 -5.97 0.28 1.27
CA ILE A 116 -6.55 -0.79 0.46
C ILE A 116 -7.37 -1.70 1.37
N GLY A 117 -8.57 -2.06 0.91
CA GLY A 117 -9.39 -3.10 1.51
C GLY A 117 -9.64 -4.24 0.54
N ILE A 118 -9.93 -5.42 1.08
CA ILE A 118 -10.31 -6.62 0.35
C ILE A 118 -11.73 -7.00 0.78
N HIS A 119 -12.61 -7.12 -0.19
CA HIS A 119 -13.99 -7.52 0.02
C HIS A 119 -14.13 -9.05 -0.07
N PRO A 120 -15.11 -9.70 0.58
CA PRO A 120 -15.30 -11.16 0.56
C PRO A 120 -15.37 -11.80 -0.84
N ASN A 121 -15.77 -11.04 -1.86
CA ASN A 121 -15.79 -11.50 -3.25
C ASN A 121 -14.44 -11.37 -3.98
N GLY A 122 -13.36 -11.04 -3.26
CA GLY A 122 -12.01 -10.85 -3.81
C GLY A 122 -11.75 -9.47 -4.42
N SER A 123 -12.74 -8.58 -4.48
CA SER A 123 -12.53 -7.23 -5.02
C SER A 123 -11.59 -6.41 -4.13
N VAL A 124 -10.64 -5.74 -4.77
CA VAL A 124 -9.71 -4.80 -4.12
C VAL A 124 -10.29 -3.40 -4.18
N ILE A 125 -10.46 -2.78 -3.03
CA ILE A 125 -10.99 -1.42 -2.87
C ILE A 125 -9.85 -0.47 -2.52
N ILE A 126 -9.58 0.49 -3.39
CA ILE A 126 -8.58 1.53 -3.17
C ILE A 126 -9.30 2.77 -2.60
N TYR A 127 -8.89 3.20 -1.43
CA TYR A 127 -9.46 4.37 -0.76
C TYR A 127 -8.41 5.47 -0.58
N VAL A 128 -8.69 6.63 -1.14
CA VAL A 128 -7.88 7.84 -1.00
C VAL A 128 -8.75 8.94 -0.40
N THR A 129 -8.26 9.60 0.64
CA THR A 129 -8.98 10.67 1.31
C THR A 129 -8.07 11.87 1.59
N THR A 130 -8.64 13.05 1.62
CA THR A 130 -7.94 14.30 1.94
C THR A 130 -7.72 14.49 3.45
N GLY A 131 -8.44 13.74 4.30
CA GLY A 131 -8.27 13.86 5.74
C GLY A 131 -9.02 12.80 6.53
N ALA A 132 -8.27 11.83 7.08
CA ALA A 132 -8.77 10.80 8.00
C ALA A 132 -7.73 10.47 9.07
N THR A 133 -8.21 10.02 10.22
CA THR A 133 -7.41 9.30 11.21
C THR A 133 -7.34 7.82 10.82
N ILE A 134 -6.48 7.04 11.45
CA ILE A 134 -6.46 5.59 11.25
C ILE A 134 -7.78 4.94 11.70
N ARG A 135 -8.42 5.48 12.73
CA ARG A 135 -9.73 4.97 13.18
C ARG A 135 -10.83 5.24 12.14
N ASP A 136 -10.84 6.41 11.51
CA ASP A 136 -11.81 6.73 10.45
C ASP A 136 -11.69 5.75 9.28
N LEU A 137 -10.45 5.33 8.93
CA LEU A 137 -10.23 4.29 7.92
C LEU A 137 -10.81 2.93 8.36
N GLN A 138 -10.64 2.54 9.63
CA GLN A 138 -11.22 1.30 10.16
C GLN A 138 -12.77 1.34 10.07
N GLU A 139 -13.39 2.47 10.48
CA GLU A 139 -14.85 2.63 10.39
C GLU A 139 -15.33 2.52 8.94
N TYR A 140 -14.62 3.17 8.01
CA TYR A 140 -14.97 3.12 6.59
C TYR A 140 -14.93 1.69 6.05
N PHE A 141 -13.81 0.96 6.21
CA PHE A 141 -13.68 -0.38 5.63
C PHE A 141 -14.63 -1.41 6.24
N ILE A 142 -14.93 -1.31 7.54
CA ILE A 142 -15.98 -2.12 8.16
C ILE A 142 -17.36 -1.78 7.57
N SER A 143 -17.66 -0.49 7.39
CA SER A 143 -18.98 -0.07 6.91
C SER A 143 -19.28 -0.54 5.48
N ILE A 144 -18.25 -0.74 4.66
CA ILE A 144 -18.39 -1.25 3.30
C ILE A 144 -18.17 -2.77 3.19
N GLY A 145 -18.01 -3.48 4.33
CA GLY A 145 -17.97 -4.94 4.38
C GLY A 145 -16.64 -5.57 3.97
N CYS A 146 -15.52 -4.85 4.05
CA CYS A 146 -14.21 -5.45 3.83
C CYS A 146 -13.86 -6.48 4.92
N THR A 147 -13.31 -7.61 4.53
CA THR A 147 -12.74 -8.62 5.44
C THR A 147 -11.38 -8.22 5.94
N ASP A 148 -10.59 -7.58 5.09
CA ASP A 148 -9.22 -7.16 5.38
C ASP A 148 -8.96 -5.77 4.85
N ALA A 149 -8.12 -4.99 5.53
CA ALA A 149 -7.71 -3.68 5.06
C ALA A 149 -6.37 -3.25 5.66
N ILE A 150 -5.59 -2.50 4.89
CA ILE A 150 -4.26 -2.01 5.28
C ILE A 150 -4.06 -0.56 4.84
N ASN A 151 -3.37 0.23 5.68
CA ASN A 151 -2.99 1.60 5.36
C ASN A 151 -1.61 1.66 4.71
N PHE A 152 -1.46 2.56 3.74
CA PHE A 152 -0.20 2.85 3.06
C PHE A 152 0.33 4.25 3.39
N ASP A 153 1.39 4.69 2.70
CA ASP A 153 1.96 6.02 2.93
C ASP A 153 0.91 7.10 2.62
N GLY A 154 0.90 8.10 3.45
CA GLY A 154 -0.11 9.14 3.45
C GLY A 154 0.50 10.55 3.62
N GLY A 155 -0.32 11.47 4.12
CA GLY A 155 0.10 12.86 4.31
C GLY A 155 0.57 13.49 2.99
N SER A 156 1.79 14.02 2.96
CA SER A 156 2.35 14.65 1.75
C SER A 156 2.64 13.66 0.61
N SER A 157 2.53 12.35 0.85
CA SER A 157 2.73 11.34 -0.19
C SER A 157 1.45 10.96 -0.92
N THR A 158 0.28 11.35 -0.43
CA THR A 158 -1.00 10.92 -1.00
C THR A 158 -1.24 11.57 -2.36
N PHE A 159 -1.50 10.75 -3.37
CA PHE A 159 -2.02 11.21 -4.66
C PHE A 159 -2.93 10.16 -5.31
N LEU A 160 -3.76 10.63 -6.25
CA LEU A 160 -4.64 9.81 -7.08
C LEU A 160 -4.72 10.39 -8.49
N TYR A 161 -4.48 9.56 -9.49
CA TYR A 161 -4.78 9.82 -10.89
C TYR A 161 -5.87 8.87 -11.39
N LEU A 162 -6.86 9.42 -12.10
CA LEU A 162 -7.93 8.66 -12.76
C LEU A 162 -8.08 9.17 -14.20
N ASN A 163 -8.14 8.24 -15.14
CA ASN A 163 -8.27 8.55 -16.56
C ASN A 163 -7.22 9.55 -17.07
N GLY A 164 -5.99 9.44 -16.58
CA GLY A 164 -4.87 10.32 -16.92
C GLY A 164 -4.93 11.71 -16.27
N LYS A 165 -5.96 12.00 -15.49
CA LYS A 165 -6.11 13.28 -14.79
C LYS A 165 -5.76 13.13 -13.30
N LYS A 166 -5.03 14.12 -12.80
CA LYS A 166 -4.76 14.22 -11.37
C LYS A 166 -6.03 14.62 -10.63
N VAL A 167 -6.60 13.69 -9.86
CA VAL A 167 -7.78 13.92 -9.02
C VAL A 167 -7.39 14.56 -7.69
N PHE A 168 -6.29 14.07 -7.11
CA PHE A 168 -5.76 14.57 -5.85
C PHE A 168 -4.24 14.43 -5.80
N SER A 169 -3.57 15.39 -5.17
CA SER A 169 -2.17 15.30 -4.74
C SER A 169 -1.94 16.27 -3.59
N SER A 170 -1.41 15.77 -2.49
CA SER A 170 -1.06 16.58 -1.32
C SER A 170 0.27 17.33 -1.49
N ASN A 171 1.13 16.90 -2.42
CA ASN A 171 2.37 17.60 -2.76
C ASN A 171 2.72 17.40 -4.25
N HIS A 172 2.65 18.46 -5.02
CA HIS A 172 2.82 18.43 -6.48
C HIS A 172 4.25 18.13 -6.97
N GLY A 173 5.26 18.38 -6.14
CA GLY A 173 6.67 18.19 -6.49
C GLY A 173 7.29 16.90 -5.93
N LYS A 174 6.50 16.03 -5.28
CA LYS A 174 7.04 14.83 -4.65
C LYS A 174 7.29 13.72 -5.66
N SER A 175 8.38 12.99 -5.44
CA SER A 175 8.74 11.78 -6.18
C SER A 175 8.50 10.54 -5.31
N TYR A 176 8.25 9.39 -5.95
CA TYR A 176 7.79 8.15 -5.34
C TYR A 176 8.62 6.97 -5.84
N PRO A 177 8.78 5.92 -5.03
CA PRO A 177 9.48 4.71 -5.46
C PRO A 177 8.59 3.78 -6.28
N ASN A 178 7.28 3.78 -6.01
CA ASN A 178 6.31 2.91 -6.69
C ASN A 178 4.87 3.45 -6.62
N VAL A 179 4.05 2.88 -7.46
CA VAL A 179 2.61 3.14 -7.53
C VAL A 179 1.84 1.83 -7.71
N LEU A 180 0.62 1.77 -7.20
CA LEU A 180 -0.40 0.83 -7.67
C LEU A 180 -1.08 1.46 -8.88
N TYR A 181 -1.23 0.70 -9.95
CA TYR A 181 -1.96 1.13 -11.13
C TYR A 181 -2.95 0.05 -11.57
N TRP A 182 -3.96 0.47 -12.31
CA TRP A 182 -4.98 -0.40 -12.89
C TRP A 182 -5.48 0.19 -14.23
N GLU A 183 -6.08 -0.66 -15.03
CA GLU A 183 -6.71 -0.30 -16.30
C GLU A 183 -8.18 0.11 -16.13
#